data_1c21c8e332644f08598ef77cea583af8
#
_entry.id   1c21c8e332644f08598ef77cea583af8
#
_cell.length_a   1.000
_cell.length_b   1.000
_cell.length_c   1.000
_cell.angle_alpha   90.00
_cell.angle_beta   90.00
_cell.angle_gamma   90.00
#
_symmetry.space_group_name_H-M   'P 1'
#
loop_
_entity.id
_entity.type
_entity.pdbx_description
1 polymer ?
#
loop_
_entity_poly.entity_id
_entity_poly.type
_entity_poly.pdbx_seq_one_letter_code
_entity_poly.pdbx_strand_id
1 'polypeptide(L)'
;PRSSSAASDVYKRQGGNDEREQTLNQLLTEMDGFEGNSGIIIIAATNRPDVLDSALMRPGRFDRQVTVDAPDIKGRLSILEVHARNKKLAPELSLDSIARRTPGFTGADLANLLNEAAILTARRRKDTISLAEIDDAVDRIIAGLEGQPLTDGRSKRLIAYHEVGHALVGSLVKDHDPVQKVTLIPRGQAQGLTWFSPDEEQMLVSRAQLKARIMGALGGRAAEDVVFGRAEVTTGAGGDIQQVASIARQMVTRFGMSNLGQMSLEGGGQEVFLGRDLMNRSEVSESISKQIDEQVRAIVMQCYEETLALVQGQREAMDQLVELLIEKETMDGDEFREVLSTFTSVPEKERFVPVLN
;
A
#
# COMPACT_ATOMS: atom_id res chain seq x y z
N PRO A 1 50.46 -26.61 3.97
CA PRO A 1 49.70 -26.45 2.78
C PRO A 1 48.24 -26.10 3.14
N ARG A 2 47.89 -24.83 2.95
CA ARG A 2 46.48 -24.39 3.13
C ARG A 2 45.76 -24.66 1.82
N SER A 3 44.76 -25.53 1.91
CA SER A 3 43.98 -26.07 0.82
C SER A 3 43.08 -25.07 0.15
N SER A 4 43.02 -25.20 -1.13
CA SER A 4 42.31 -24.64 -2.25
C SER A 4 40.75 -24.58 -2.18
N SER A 5 40.12 -24.17 -1.10
CA SER A 5 38.65 -24.02 -1.10
C SER A 5 38.19 -22.70 -1.75
N ALA A 6 38.97 -21.66 -1.70
CA ALA A 6 38.66 -20.36 -2.29
C ALA A 6 38.67 -20.35 -3.84
N ALA A 7 39.49 -21.19 -4.47
CA ALA A 7 39.56 -21.31 -5.93
C ALA A 7 38.33 -22.01 -6.54
N SER A 8 37.75 -22.95 -5.81
CA SER A 8 36.56 -23.68 -6.26
C SER A 8 35.28 -22.81 -6.29
N ASP A 9 35.14 -21.85 -5.35
CA ASP A 9 33.99 -20.96 -5.30
C ASP A 9 34.05 -19.83 -6.34
N VAL A 10 35.26 -19.39 -6.72
CA VAL A 10 35.49 -18.44 -7.82
C VAL A 10 35.19 -19.09 -9.18
N TYR A 11 35.57 -20.36 -9.38
CA TYR A 11 35.28 -21.09 -10.61
C TYR A 11 33.76 -21.39 -10.77
N LYS A 12 33.03 -21.67 -9.69
CA LYS A 12 31.57 -21.85 -9.77
C LYS A 12 30.81 -20.56 -10.09
N ARG A 13 31.35 -19.40 -9.69
CA ARG A 13 30.76 -18.09 -10.05
C ARG A 13 31.06 -17.68 -11.50
N GLN A 14 32.22 -18.05 -12.06
CA GLN A 14 32.56 -17.76 -13.45
C GLN A 14 31.75 -18.62 -14.42
N GLY A 15 31.60 -19.93 -14.18
CA GLY A 15 30.86 -20.81 -15.09
C GLY A 15 29.38 -20.45 -15.27
N GLY A 16 28.74 -19.90 -14.25
CA GLY A 16 27.34 -19.48 -14.32
C GLY A 16 27.09 -18.18 -15.11
N ASN A 17 28.11 -17.32 -15.24
CA ASN A 17 28.03 -16.12 -16.06
C ASN A 17 28.26 -16.46 -17.55
N ASP A 18 29.22 -17.34 -17.84
CA ASP A 18 29.55 -17.75 -19.21
C ASP A 18 28.36 -18.45 -19.89
N GLU A 19 27.62 -19.32 -19.17
CA GLU A 19 26.43 -19.97 -19.69
C GLU A 19 25.29 -18.97 -20.00
N ARG A 20 25.09 -17.98 -19.13
CA ARG A 20 24.08 -16.93 -19.33
C ARG A 20 24.43 -16.03 -20.52
N GLU A 21 25.67 -15.65 -20.64
CA GLU A 21 26.18 -14.83 -21.74
C GLU A 21 26.10 -15.58 -23.07
N GLN A 22 26.38 -16.90 -23.08
CA GLN A 22 26.25 -17.73 -24.23
C GLN A 22 24.80 -17.90 -24.68
N THR A 23 23.87 -18.11 -23.73
CA THR A 23 22.42 -18.18 -23.98
C THR A 23 21.89 -16.85 -24.52
N LEU A 24 22.31 -15.72 -23.94
CA LEU A 24 21.94 -14.39 -24.42
C LEU A 24 22.42 -14.17 -25.85
N ASN A 25 23.69 -14.45 -26.14
CA ASN A 25 24.27 -14.29 -27.48
C ASN A 25 23.57 -15.18 -28.52
N GLN A 26 23.18 -16.38 -28.16
CA GLN A 26 22.39 -17.25 -29.03
C GLN A 26 21.01 -16.67 -29.31
N LEU A 27 20.30 -16.18 -28.26
CA LEU A 27 19.01 -15.51 -28.41
C LEU A 27 19.11 -14.30 -29.34
N LEU A 28 20.13 -13.46 -29.15
CA LEU A 28 20.37 -12.31 -30.01
C LEU A 28 20.62 -12.70 -31.47
N THR A 29 21.39 -13.77 -31.70
CA THR A 29 21.67 -14.27 -33.02
C THR A 29 20.42 -14.83 -33.71
N GLU A 30 19.58 -15.56 -32.98
CA GLU A 30 18.32 -16.06 -33.51
C GLU A 30 17.35 -14.92 -33.84
N MET A 31 17.28 -13.89 -32.98
CA MET A 31 16.44 -12.71 -33.23
C MET A 31 16.90 -11.92 -34.47
N ASP A 32 18.22 -11.73 -34.63
CA ASP A 32 18.80 -11.03 -35.78
C ASP A 32 18.74 -11.89 -37.08
N GLY A 33 18.61 -13.22 -36.96
CA GLY A 33 18.47 -14.16 -38.06
C GLY A 33 17.09 -14.21 -38.71
N PHE A 34 16.08 -13.61 -38.09
CA PHE A 34 14.77 -13.42 -38.71
C PHE A 34 14.88 -12.31 -39.78
N GLU A 35 15.19 -12.67 -41.01
CA GLU A 35 15.17 -11.72 -42.11
C GLU A 35 13.80 -11.00 -42.15
N GLY A 36 13.86 -9.66 -42.19
CA GLY A 36 12.68 -8.80 -42.07
C GLY A 36 11.60 -9.19 -43.10
N ASN A 37 10.53 -9.72 -42.62
CA ASN A 37 9.24 -10.00 -43.26
C ASN A 37 8.71 -11.46 -43.12
N SER A 38 9.22 -12.22 -42.17
CA SER A 38 8.67 -13.57 -41.91
C SER A 38 7.29 -13.55 -41.23
N GLY A 39 6.74 -12.38 -40.91
CA GLY A 39 5.46 -12.25 -40.20
C GLY A 39 5.45 -12.74 -38.73
N ILE A 40 6.64 -12.99 -38.16
CA ILE A 40 6.81 -13.43 -36.78
C ILE A 40 6.90 -12.21 -35.88
N ILE A 41 6.12 -12.19 -34.77
CA ILE A 41 6.20 -11.20 -33.71
C ILE A 41 6.70 -11.90 -32.46
N ILE A 42 7.82 -11.42 -31.92
CA ILE A 42 8.37 -11.92 -30.66
C ILE A 42 7.85 -11.05 -29.53
N ILE A 43 7.25 -11.68 -28.52
CA ILE A 43 6.73 -11.00 -27.32
C ILE A 43 7.43 -11.60 -26.10
N ALA A 44 7.96 -10.73 -25.25
CA ALA A 44 8.51 -11.11 -23.96
C ALA A 44 7.82 -10.29 -22.85
N ALA A 45 7.73 -10.84 -21.64
CA ALA A 45 7.21 -10.16 -20.47
C ALA A 45 8.17 -10.33 -19.30
N THR A 46 8.35 -9.27 -18.52
CA THR A 46 9.17 -9.27 -17.33
C THR A 46 8.61 -8.30 -16.30
N ASN A 47 8.76 -8.63 -15.02
CA ASN A 47 8.50 -7.70 -13.92
C ASN A 47 9.73 -6.85 -13.57
N ARG A 48 10.87 -7.12 -14.22
CA ARG A 48 12.14 -6.44 -13.97
C ARG A 48 12.79 -6.02 -15.28
N PRO A 49 12.31 -4.94 -15.90
CA PRO A 49 12.93 -4.39 -17.12
C PRO A 49 14.35 -3.87 -16.88
N ASP A 50 14.66 -3.49 -15.64
CA ASP A 50 15.95 -2.99 -15.18
C ASP A 50 17.11 -3.99 -15.29
N VAL A 51 16.82 -5.30 -15.28
CA VAL A 51 17.84 -6.37 -15.39
C VAL A 51 18.05 -6.87 -16.81
N LEU A 52 17.27 -6.39 -17.77
CA LEU A 52 17.44 -6.78 -19.17
C LEU A 52 18.72 -6.20 -19.78
N ASP A 53 19.42 -7.01 -20.55
CA ASP A 53 20.57 -6.53 -21.28
C ASP A 53 20.14 -5.49 -22.34
N SER A 54 20.86 -4.36 -22.38
CA SER A 54 20.57 -3.28 -23.32
C SER A 54 20.64 -3.71 -24.80
N ALA A 55 21.38 -4.78 -25.10
CA ALA A 55 21.43 -5.35 -26.44
C ALA A 55 20.09 -5.93 -26.90
N LEU A 56 19.24 -6.43 -25.98
CA LEU A 56 17.89 -6.90 -26.29
C LEU A 56 16.94 -5.76 -26.66
N MET A 57 17.19 -4.55 -26.17
CA MET A 57 16.31 -3.39 -26.32
C MET A 57 16.62 -2.55 -27.56
N ARG A 58 17.54 -3.01 -28.43
CA ARG A 58 17.90 -2.32 -29.66
C ARG A 58 16.82 -2.47 -30.75
N PRO A 59 16.70 -1.49 -31.67
CA PRO A 59 15.81 -1.59 -32.82
C PRO A 59 16.04 -2.89 -33.62
N GLY A 60 14.96 -3.53 -34.06
CA GLY A 60 14.98 -4.83 -34.73
C GLY A 60 14.89 -6.04 -33.80
N ARG A 61 14.84 -5.83 -32.48
CA ARG A 61 14.65 -6.85 -31.43
C ARG A 61 13.43 -6.50 -30.61
N PHE A 62 13.56 -6.23 -29.30
CA PHE A 62 12.46 -5.70 -28.46
C PHE A 62 12.44 -4.17 -28.53
N ASP A 63 12.01 -3.63 -29.65
CA ASP A 63 12.01 -2.21 -29.94
C ASP A 63 10.78 -1.46 -29.36
N ARG A 64 9.75 -2.19 -28.91
CA ARG A 64 8.56 -1.64 -28.30
C ARG A 64 8.39 -2.16 -26.88
N GLN A 65 8.28 -1.24 -25.96
CA GLN A 65 7.97 -1.51 -24.56
C GLN A 65 6.54 -1.06 -24.29
N VAL A 66 5.77 -1.94 -23.66
CA VAL A 66 4.42 -1.65 -23.19
C VAL A 66 4.38 -1.94 -21.70
N THR A 67 4.18 -0.89 -20.91
CA THR A 67 3.92 -1.06 -19.48
C THR A 67 2.49 -1.51 -19.28
N VAL A 68 2.30 -2.57 -18.49
CA VAL A 68 0.98 -3.05 -18.08
C VAL A 68 0.76 -2.58 -16.64
N ASP A 69 0.00 -1.52 -16.51
CA ASP A 69 -0.34 -0.94 -15.19
C ASP A 69 -1.42 -1.77 -14.48
N ALA A 70 -1.63 -1.50 -13.19
CA ALA A 70 -2.74 -2.06 -12.45
C ALA A 70 -4.08 -1.68 -13.12
N PRO A 71 -5.07 -2.60 -13.18
CA PRO A 71 -6.32 -2.37 -13.89
C PRO A 71 -7.18 -1.32 -13.16
N ASP A 72 -7.89 -0.49 -13.93
CA ASP A 72 -8.98 0.35 -13.45
C ASP A 72 -10.21 -0.48 -13.02
N ILE A 73 -11.26 0.15 -12.50
CA ILE A 73 -12.47 -0.54 -12.04
C ILE A 73 -13.07 -1.44 -13.13
N LYS A 74 -13.11 -0.97 -14.38
CA LYS A 74 -13.65 -1.76 -15.51
C LYS A 74 -12.76 -2.94 -15.85
N GLY A 75 -11.44 -2.74 -15.83
CA GLY A 75 -10.46 -3.80 -16.01
C GLY A 75 -10.56 -4.85 -14.91
N ARG A 76 -10.70 -4.43 -13.65
CA ARG A 76 -10.90 -5.36 -12.52
C ARG A 76 -12.20 -6.15 -12.66
N LEU A 77 -13.29 -5.51 -13.05
CA LEU A 77 -14.55 -6.21 -13.33
C LEU A 77 -14.38 -7.29 -14.40
N SER A 78 -13.76 -6.93 -15.52
CA SER A 78 -13.51 -7.89 -16.61
C SER A 78 -12.62 -9.06 -16.17
N ILE A 79 -11.60 -8.81 -15.36
CA ILE A 79 -10.73 -9.85 -14.79
C ILE A 79 -11.52 -10.76 -13.84
N LEU A 80 -12.33 -10.16 -12.95
CA LEU A 80 -13.19 -10.92 -12.03
C LEU A 80 -14.17 -11.82 -12.82
N GLU A 81 -14.80 -11.32 -13.88
CA GLU A 81 -15.68 -12.12 -14.74
C GLU A 81 -14.99 -13.35 -15.34
N VAL A 82 -13.73 -13.20 -15.76
CA VAL A 82 -12.94 -14.34 -16.27
C VAL A 82 -12.70 -15.37 -15.17
N HIS A 83 -12.27 -14.95 -13.99
CA HIS A 83 -11.92 -15.85 -12.90
C HIS A 83 -13.12 -16.40 -12.13
N ALA A 84 -14.31 -15.79 -12.28
CA ALA A 84 -15.56 -16.25 -11.69
C ALA A 84 -16.23 -17.40 -12.45
N ARG A 85 -15.88 -17.63 -13.71
CA ARG A 85 -16.56 -18.62 -14.60
C ARG A 85 -16.70 -20.02 -14.01
N ASN A 86 -15.71 -20.45 -13.22
CA ASN A 86 -15.66 -21.78 -12.60
C ASN A 86 -16.01 -21.77 -11.12
N LYS A 87 -16.65 -20.70 -10.63
CA LYS A 87 -16.96 -20.54 -9.21
C LYS A 87 -18.48 -20.34 -9.02
N LYS A 88 -18.99 -20.87 -7.94
CA LYS A 88 -20.41 -20.70 -7.57
C LYS A 88 -20.53 -19.45 -6.69
N LEU A 89 -20.99 -18.38 -7.28
CA LEU A 89 -21.26 -17.13 -6.56
C LEU A 89 -22.70 -17.13 -6.06
N ALA A 90 -22.94 -16.51 -4.90
CA ALA A 90 -24.27 -16.27 -4.40
C ALA A 90 -25.03 -15.29 -5.33
N PRO A 91 -26.33 -15.46 -5.55
CA PRO A 91 -27.09 -14.64 -6.51
C PRO A 91 -27.06 -13.13 -6.24
N GLU A 92 -26.92 -12.75 -4.97
CA GLU A 92 -26.84 -11.37 -4.49
C GLU A 92 -25.43 -10.75 -4.63
N LEU A 93 -24.41 -11.56 -4.93
CA LEU A 93 -23.04 -11.08 -5.02
C LEU A 93 -22.75 -10.43 -6.38
N SER A 94 -22.50 -9.13 -6.36
CA SER A 94 -22.13 -8.36 -7.55
C SER A 94 -20.62 -8.30 -7.75
N LEU A 95 -20.13 -8.71 -8.92
CA LEU A 95 -18.71 -8.56 -9.29
C LEU A 95 -18.30 -7.09 -9.42
N ASP A 96 -19.21 -6.18 -9.79
CA ASP A 96 -18.98 -4.75 -9.80
C ASP A 96 -18.71 -4.21 -8.38
N SER A 97 -19.46 -4.68 -7.39
CA SER A 97 -19.21 -4.34 -5.98
C SER A 97 -17.81 -4.80 -5.53
N ILE A 98 -17.38 -6.00 -5.94
CA ILE A 98 -16.04 -6.50 -5.62
C ILE A 98 -14.97 -5.63 -6.31
N ALA A 99 -15.15 -5.28 -7.59
CA ALA A 99 -14.23 -4.44 -8.34
C ALA A 99 -14.03 -3.05 -7.70
N ARG A 100 -15.10 -2.46 -7.14
CA ARG A 100 -15.04 -1.18 -6.41
C ARG A 100 -14.29 -1.29 -5.08
N ARG A 101 -14.40 -2.42 -4.39
CA ARG A 101 -13.77 -2.69 -3.08
C ARG A 101 -12.31 -3.13 -3.16
N THR A 102 -11.76 -3.32 -4.37
CA THR A 102 -10.40 -3.81 -4.59
C THR A 102 -9.52 -2.82 -5.39
N PRO A 103 -9.44 -1.54 -4.98
CA PRO A 103 -8.57 -0.58 -5.65
C PRO A 103 -7.11 -1.03 -5.54
N GLY A 104 -6.35 -0.87 -6.63
CA GLY A 104 -4.94 -1.24 -6.69
C GLY A 104 -4.65 -2.74 -6.83
N PHE A 105 -5.66 -3.62 -6.81
CA PHE A 105 -5.45 -5.05 -7.04
C PHE A 105 -5.05 -5.32 -8.48
N THR A 106 -4.02 -6.14 -8.64
CA THR A 106 -3.60 -6.67 -9.94
C THR A 106 -4.48 -7.84 -10.38
N GLY A 107 -4.30 -8.29 -11.62
CA GLY A 107 -5.01 -9.49 -12.11
C GLY A 107 -4.70 -10.74 -11.28
N ALA A 108 -3.48 -10.86 -10.77
CA ALA A 108 -3.07 -11.95 -9.90
C ALA A 108 -3.76 -11.89 -8.52
N ASP A 109 -3.88 -10.69 -7.95
CA ASP A 109 -4.56 -10.49 -6.66
C ASP A 109 -6.06 -10.82 -6.78
N LEU A 110 -6.72 -10.40 -7.87
CA LEU A 110 -8.13 -10.69 -8.13
C LEU A 110 -8.40 -12.18 -8.36
N ALA A 111 -7.50 -12.88 -9.07
CA ALA A 111 -7.57 -14.33 -9.23
C ALA A 111 -7.41 -15.04 -7.88
N ASN A 112 -6.44 -14.59 -7.08
CA ASN A 112 -6.19 -15.12 -5.73
C ASN A 112 -7.37 -14.83 -4.80
N LEU A 113 -7.97 -13.64 -4.87
CA LEU A 113 -9.16 -13.25 -4.10
C LEU A 113 -10.30 -14.26 -4.26
N LEU A 114 -10.67 -14.55 -5.50
CA LEU A 114 -11.75 -15.51 -5.77
C LEU A 114 -11.38 -16.95 -5.39
N ASN A 115 -10.10 -17.31 -5.42
CA ASN A 115 -9.63 -18.61 -4.94
C ASN A 115 -9.68 -18.72 -3.42
N GLU A 116 -9.20 -17.70 -2.70
CA GLU A 116 -9.28 -17.64 -1.24
C GLU A 116 -10.73 -17.64 -0.75
N ALA A 117 -11.61 -16.85 -1.39
CA ALA A 117 -13.04 -16.85 -1.07
C ALA A 117 -13.67 -18.24 -1.28
N ALA A 118 -13.30 -18.95 -2.34
CA ALA A 118 -13.77 -20.31 -2.58
C ALA A 118 -13.27 -21.30 -1.51
N ILE A 119 -12.00 -21.17 -1.09
CA ILE A 119 -11.43 -21.99 0.01
C ILE A 119 -12.16 -21.71 1.33
N LEU A 120 -12.44 -20.44 1.65
CA LEU A 120 -13.20 -20.05 2.84
C LEU A 120 -14.62 -20.61 2.81
N THR A 121 -15.29 -20.53 1.65
CA THR A 121 -16.63 -21.10 1.43
C THR A 121 -16.63 -22.59 1.73
N ALA A 122 -15.66 -23.34 1.18
CA ALA A 122 -15.53 -24.79 1.42
C ALA A 122 -15.23 -25.11 2.89
N ARG A 123 -14.35 -24.36 3.56
CA ARG A 123 -14.08 -24.52 4.99
C ARG A 123 -15.30 -24.29 5.86
N ARG A 124 -16.17 -23.34 5.48
CA ARG A 124 -17.44 -23.03 6.16
C ARG A 124 -18.57 -23.95 5.74
N ARG A 125 -18.32 -24.94 4.88
CA ARG A 125 -19.29 -25.89 4.35
C ARG A 125 -20.50 -25.21 3.69
N LYS A 126 -20.26 -24.10 2.99
CA LYS A 126 -21.24 -23.39 2.18
C LYS A 126 -21.12 -23.82 0.71
N ASP A 127 -22.21 -23.70 -0.05
CA ASP A 127 -22.26 -24.09 -1.47
C ASP A 127 -21.91 -22.98 -2.44
N THR A 128 -22.02 -21.70 -1.98
CA THR A 128 -21.81 -20.51 -2.79
C THR A 128 -20.95 -19.48 -2.06
N ILE A 129 -20.13 -18.75 -2.79
CA ILE A 129 -19.32 -17.65 -2.29
C ILE A 129 -20.24 -16.46 -2.05
N SER A 130 -20.34 -15.99 -0.82
CA SER A 130 -21.08 -14.79 -0.45
C SER A 130 -20.14 -13.60 -0.22
N LEU A 131 -20.70 -12.41 0.02
CA LEU A 131 -19.94 -11.20 0.30
C LEU A 131 -19.01 -11.37 1.52
N ALA A 132 -19.46 -12.10 2.54
CA ALA A 132 -18.67 -12.35 3.74
C ALA A 132 -17.37 -13.12 3.44
N GLU A 133 -17.40 -14.12 2.54
CA GLU A 133 -16.19 -14.84 2.13
C GLU A 133 -15.28 -13.98 1.26
N ILE A 134 -15.85 -13.06 0.47
CA ILE A 134 -15.06 -12.08 -0.30
C ILE A 134 -14.34 -11.11 0.65
N ASP A 135 -15.06 -10.54 1.62
CA ASP A 135 -14.49 -9.58 2.58
C ASP A 135 -13.35 -10.22 3.39
N ASP A 136 -13.54 -11.45 3.88
CA ASP A 136 -12.48 -12.18 4.57
C ASP A 136 -11.29 -12.53 3.67
N ALA A 137 -11.54 -12.80 2.40
CA ALA A 137 -10.47 -13.07 1.44
C ALA A 137 -9.70 -11.78 1.09
N VAL A 138 -10.36 -10.64 0.98
CA VAL A 138 -9.71 -9.32 0.83
C VAL A 138 -8.81 -9.06 2.03
N ASP A 139 -9.32 -9.22 3.26
CA ASP A 139 -8.56 -9.06 4.48
C ASP A 139 -7.31 -9.93 4.51
N ARG A 140 -7.42 -11.19 4.06
CA ARG A 140 -6.28 -12.11 3.97
C ARG A 140 -5.21 -11.66 3.00
N ILE A 141 -5.61 -11.13 1.85
CA ILE A 141 -4.67 -10.68 0.82
C ILE A 141 -3.95 -9.43 1.28
N ILE A 142 -4.66 -8.50 1.91
CA ILE A 142 -4.10 -7.21 2.35
C ILE A 142 -3.26 -7.37 3.62
N ALA A 143 -3.79 -8.02 4.64
CA ALA A 143 -3.22 -8.05 5.98
C ALA A 143 -2.63 -9.42 6.39
N GLY A 144 -2.84 -10.47 5.60
CA GLY A 144 -2.38 -11.82 5.91
C GLY A 144 -3.38 -12.68 6.67
N LEU A 145 -2.91 -13.82 7.14
CA LEU A 145 -3.74 -14.78 7.89
C LEU A 145 -4.09 -14.22 9.28
N GLU A 146 -5.28 -14.60 9.77
CA GLU A 146 -5.67 -14.31 11.14
C GLU A 146 -4.68 -14.89 12.15
N GLY A 147 -4.26 -14.03 13.07
CA GLY A 147 -3.41 -14.39 14.19
C GLY A 147 -4.21 -14.94 15.37
N GLN A 148 -3.53 -15.16 16.50
CA GLN A 148 -4.22 -15.54 17.72
C GLN A 148 -4.98 -14.35 18.31
N PRO A 149 -6.21 -14.55 18.79
CA PRO A 149 -6.98 -13.49 19.44
C PRO A 149 -6.23 -12.85 20.61
N LEU A 150 -6.40 -11.56 20.78
CA LEU A 150 -5.85 -10.81 21.92
C LEU A 150 -6.55 -11.26 23.21
N THR A 151 -5.82 -11.90 24.09
CA THR A 151 -6.35 -12.43 25.36
C THR A 151 -6.15 -11.50 26.53
N ASP A 152 -5.19 -10.57 26.45
CA ASP A 152 -4.91 -9.59 27.49
C ASP A 152 -5.79 -8.34 27.30
N GLY A 153 -6.64 -8.06 28.29
CA GLY A 153 -7.59 -6.95 28.24
C GLY A 153 -6.93 -5.56 28.18
N ARG A 154 -5.71 -5.39 28.74
CA ARG A 154 -4.97 -4.13 28.65
C ARG A 154 -4.47 -3.89 27.24
N SER A 155 -3.85 -4.89 26.64
CA SER A 155 -3.36 -4.80 25.25
C SER A 155 -4.51 -4.64 24.27
N LYS A 156 -5.62 -5.37 24.44
CA LYS A 156 -6.81 -5.22 23.60
C LYS A 156 -7.35 -3.80 23.64
N ARG A 157 -7.43 -3.19 24.82
CA ARG A 157 -7.90 -1.80 24.99
C ARG A 157 -6.95 -0.78 24.36
N LEU A 158 -5.64 -0.97 24.52
CA LEU A 158 -4.62 -0.10 23.94
C LEU A 158 -4.68 -0.13 22.41
N ILE A 159 -4.77 -1.31 21.81
CA ILE A 159 -4.92 -1.49 20.36
C ILE A 159 -6.25 -0.90 19.89
N ALA A 160 -7.34 -1.06 20.65
CA ALA A 160 -8.62 -0.47 20.29
C ALA A 160 -8.56 1.06 20.21
N TYR A 161 -7.90 1.72 21.16
CA TYR A 161 -7.69 3.17 21.09
C TYR A 161 -6.80 3.57 19.92
N HIS A 162 -5.79 2.78 19.61
CA HIS A 162 -4.90 3.00 18.47
C HIS A 162 -5.68 2.95 17.15
N GLU A 163 -6.42 1.88 16.91
CA GLU A 163 -7.20 1.70 15.67
C GLU A 163 -8.35 2.71 15.55
N VAL A 164 -9.07 2.94 16.64
CA VAL A 164 -10.12 3.97 16.66
C VAL A 164 -9.52 5.36 16.44
N GLY A 165 -8.30 5.62 16.92
CA GLY A 165 -7.57 6.86 16.65
C GLY A 165 -7.35 7.10 15.16
N HIS A 166 -6.89 6.10 14.43
CA HIS A 166 -6.77 6.15 12.97
C HIS A 166 -8.12 6.43 12.30
N ALA A 167 -9.14 5.64 12.64
CA ALA A 167 -10.47 5.73 12.05
C ALA A 167 -11.15 7.08 12.34
N LEU A 168 -11.01 7.60 13.56
CA LEU A 168 -11.54 8.88 13.99
C LEU A 168 -10.95 10.03 13.17
N VAL A 169 -9.62 10.09 13.11
CA VAL A 169 -8.91 11.12 12.34
C VAL A 169 -9.22 11.00 10.87
N GLY A 170 -9.17 9.78 10.30
CA GLY A 170 -9.50 9.54 8.91
C GLY A 170 -10.95 9.91 8.56
N SER A 171 -11.90 9.77 9.49
CA SER A 171 -13.29 10.15 9.28
C SER A 171 -13.51 11.67 9.34
N LEU A 172 -12.80 12.37 10.21
CA LEU A 172 -12.99 13.81 10.47
C LEU A 172 -12.16 14.73 9.59
N VAL A 173 -11.06 14.23 9.02
CA VAL A 173 -10.24 15.01 8.08
C VAL A 173 -10.86 14.93 6.68
N LYS A 174 -11.30 16.08 6.14
CA LYS A 174 -12.05 16.18 4.88
C LYS A 174 -11.38 15.48 3.69
N ASP A 175 -10.08 15.66 3.54
CA ASP A 175 -9.31 15.16 2.38
C ASP A 175 -8.73 13.76 2.60
N HIS A 176 -9.11 13.05 3.66
CA HIS A 176 -8.68 11.68 3.92
C HIS A 176 -9.57 10.67 3.20
N ASP A 177 -9.00 9.53 2.79
CA ASP A 177 -9.76 8.41 2.26
C ASP A 177 -10.76 7.89 3.32
N PRO A 178 -11.98 7.45 2.94
CA PRO A 178 -12.98 6.99 3.90
C PRO A 178 -12.56 5.68 4.56
N VAL A 179 -12.92 5.55 5.85
CA VAL A 179 -12.78 4.30 6.61
C VAL A 179 -13.71 3.25 6.01
N GLN A 180 -13.16 2.09 5.68
CA GLN A 180 -13.92 0.93 5.22
C GLN A 180 -14.17 -0.07 6.35
N LYS A 181 -13.20 -0.24 7.24
CA LYS A 181 -13.25 -1.23 8.31
C LYS A 181 -12.27 -0.89 9.42
N VAL A 182 -12.67 -1.19 10.66
CA VAL A 182 -11.80 -1.18 11.84
C VAL A 182 -11.90 -2.52 12.53
N THR A 183 -10.79 -3.18 12.83
CA THR A 183 -10.81 -4.51 13.46
C THR A 183 -9.69 -4.70 14.47
N LEU A 184 -9.99 -5.43 15.54
CA LEU A 184 -9.03 -5.90 16.56
C LEU A 184 -8.55 -7.32 16.30
N ILE A 185 -9.00 -7.95 15.21
CA ILE A 185 -8.54 -9.28 14.82
C ILE A 185 -7.12 -9.16 14.28
N PRO A 186 -6.11 -9.74 14.96
CA PRO A 186 -4.74 -9.66 14.51
C PRO A 186 -4.56 -10.35 13.15
N ARG A 187 -3.76 -9.74 12.27
CA ARG A 187 -3.42 -10.33 10.96
C ARG A 187 -1.94 -10.12 10.64
N GLY A 188 -1.25 -11.17 10.27
CA GLY A 188 0.19 -11.11 9.98
C GLY A 188 0.98 -10.54 11.16
N GLN A 189 1.60 -9.38 11.00
CA GLN A 189 2.33 -8.67 12.07
C GLN A 189 1.48 -7.58 12.74
N ALA A 190 0.32 -7.24 12.19
CA ALA A 190 -0.57 -6.24 12.74
C ALA A 190 -1.44 -6.84 13.86
N GLN A 191 -1.56 -6.13 14.97
CA GLN A 191 -2.38 -6.56 16.11
C GLN A 191 -3.82 -6.04 16.02
N GLY A 192 -4.07 -5.08 15.15
CA GLY A 192 -5.35 -4.54 14.71
C GLY A 192 -5.17 -3.98 13.31
N LEU A 193 -6.22 -3.50 12.70
CA LEU A 193 -6.19 -2.93 11.36
C LEU A 193 -7.32 -1.92 11.17
N THR A 194 -6.96 -0.73 10.74
CA THR A 194 -7.88 0.26 10.21
C THR A 194 -7.65 0.40 8.72
N TRP A 195 -8.65 0.07 7.92
CA TRP A 195 -8.54 0.10 6.48
C TRP A 195 -9.26 1.31 5.89
N PHE A 196 -8.51 2.02 5.04
CA PHE A 196 -8.99 3.14 4.26
C PHE A 196 -8.97 2.78 2.78
N SER A 197 -9.96 3.20 2.03
CA SER A 197 -10.00 3.01 0.59
C SER A 197 -10.62 4.23 -0.08
N PRO A 198 -10.01 4.75 -1.13
CA PRO A 198 -10.61 5.85 -1.87
C PRO A 198 -11.92 5.40 -2.56
N ASP A 199 -12.93 6.27 -2.56
CA ASP A 199 -14.20 5.99 -3.24
C ASP A 199 -14.03 5.98 -4.78
N GLU A 200 -13.06 6.72 -5.30
CA GLU A 200 -12.72 6.78 -6.71
C GLU A 200 -11.21 6.63 -6.91
N GLU A 201 -10.81 6.00 -8.01
CA GLU A 201 -9.39 5.89 -8.38
C GLU A 201 -8.86 7.27 -8.77
N GLN A 202 -8.01 7.82 -7.91
CA GLN A 202 -7.36 9.10 -8.14
C GLN A 202 -5.95 8.86 -8.71
N MET A 203 -5.73 9.32 -9.93
CA MET A 203 -4.39 9.30 -10.55
C MET A 203 -3.46 10.36 -9.96
N LEU A 204 -4.00 11.43 -9.40
CA LEU A 204 -3.24 12.54 -8.82
C LEU A 204 -3.68 12.78 -7.38
N VAL A 205 -2.70 12.97 -6.50
CA VAL A 205 -2.92 13.22 -5.08
C VAL A 205 -2.49 14.65 -4.74
N SER A 206 -3.39 15.41 -4.13
CA SER A 206 -3.12 16.80 -3.75
C SER A 206 -2.26 16.90 -2.48
N ARG A 207 -1.68 18.09 -2.24
CA ARG A 207 -0.96 18.37 -0.98
C ARG A 207 -1.86 18.19 0.25
N ALA A 208 -3.13 18.56 0.16
CA ALA A 208 -4.10 18.41 1.24
C ALA A 208 -4.34 16.93 1.57
N GLN A 209 -4.52 16.10 0.54
CA GLN A 209 -4.69 14.65 0.70
C GLN A 209 -3.44 13.97 1.29
N LEU A 210 -2.23 14.37 0.87
CA LEU A 210 -1.00 13.82 1.49
C LEU A 210 -0.89 14.19 2.97
N LYS A 211 -1.22 15.46 3.34
CA LYS A 211 -1.29 15.85 4.74
C LYS A 211 -2.37 15.08 5.51
N ALA A 212 -3.54 14.89 4.91
CA ALA A 212 -4.62 14.11 5.50
C ALA A 212 -4.18 12.66 5.79
N ARG A 213 -3.48 12.02 4.85
CA ARG A 213 -2.89 10.67 5.05
C ARG A 213 -1.85 10.63 6.17
N ILE A 214 -1.02 11.68 6.29
CA ILE A 214 -0.08 11.82 7.42
C ILE A 214 -0.86 11.92 8.73
N MET A 215 -1.91 12.75 8.80
CA MET A 215 -2.74 12.89 9.99
C MET A 215 -3.44 11.59 10.36
N GLY A 216 -4.03 10.89 9.39
CA GLY A 216 -4.66 9.59 9.59
C GLY A 216 -3.67 8.56 10.18
N ALA A 217 -2.47 8.46 9.60
CA ALA A 217 -1.42 7.58 10.10
C ALA A 217 -0.91 7.97 11.51
N LEU A 218 -0.96 9.25 11.88
CA LEU A 218 -0.61 9.71 13.23
C LEU A 218 -1.75 9.51 14.25
N GLY A 219 -2.97 9.18 13.79
CA GLY A 219 -4.17 9.05 14.63
C GLY A 219 -4.01 8.05 15.77
N GLY A 220 -3.44 6.88 15.50
CA GLY A 220 -3.19 5.86 16.53
C GLY A 220 -2.23 6.35 17.63
N ARG A 221 -1.11 6.95 17.23
CA ARG A 221 -0.14 7.54 18.16
C ARG A 221 -0.76 8.69 18.98
N ALA A 222 -1.55 9.55 18.37
CA ALA A 222 -2.22 10.64 19.06
C ALA A 222 -3.26 10.14 20.06
N ALA A 223 -3.99 9.08 19.73
CA ALA A 223 -4.92 8.43 20.65
C ALA A 223 -4.21 7.84 21.87
N GLU A 224 -3.08 7.14 21.67
CA GLU A 224 -2.26 6.64 22.78
C GLU A 224 -1.78 7.78 23.69
N ASP A 225 -1.28 8.87 23.11
CA ASP A 225 -0.75 10.03 23.86
C ASP A 225 -1.86 10.72 24.69
N VAL A 226 -3.05 10.91 24.11
CA VAL A 226 -4.20 11.55 24.78
C VAL A 226 -4.78 10.69 25.90
N VAL A 227 -4.83 9.37 25.69
CA VAL A 227 -5.54 8.45 26.60
C VAL A 227 -4.66 7.95 27.72
N PHE A 228 -3.45 7.52 27.41
CA PHE A 228 -2.53 6.88 28.34
C PHE A 228 -1.40 7.81 28.80
N GLY A 229 -1.23 8.94 28.11
CA GLY A 229 -0.16 9.89 28.37
C GLY A 229 1.14 9.55 27.63
N ARG A 230 1.94 10.58 27.44
CA ARG A 230 3.15 10.54 26.60
C ARG A 230 4.20 9.51 27.04
N ALA A 231 4.21 9.15 28.32
CA ALA A 231 5.15 8.15 28.85
C ALA A 231 4.74 6.70 28.52
N GLU A 232 3.47 6.47 28.21
CA GLU A 232 2.89 5.14 27.99
C GLU A 232 2.65 4.84 26.49
N VAL A 233 3.07 5.73 25.58
CA VAL A 233 2.99 5.46 24.13
C VAL A 233 3.83 4.24 23.76
N THR A 234 3.33 3.43 22.82
CA THR A 234 3.90 2.14 22.54
C THR A 234 4.72 2.08 21.24
N THR A 235 5.34 0.95 21.00
CA THR A 235 6.03 0.67 19.72
C THR A 235 5.06 0.32 18.58
N GLY A 236 3.77 0.18 18.86
CA GLY A 236 2.73 -0.20 17.90
C GLY A 236 2.72 0.72 16.66
N ALA A 237 2.83 2.02 16.87
CA ALA A 237 2.87 3.01 15.79
C ALA A 237 4.17 3.04 14.96
N GLY A 238 5.06 2.03 15.08
CA GLY A 238 6.35 2.06 14.39
C GLY A 238 6.22 2.09 12.86
N GLY A 239 5.29 1.32 12.31
CA GLY A 239 4.97 1.30 10.88
C GLY A 239 4.38 2.63 10.39
N ASP A 240 3.45 3.18 11.16
CA ASP A 240 2.79 4.46 10.84
C ASP A 240 3.78 5.61 10.80
N ILE A 241 4.69 5.67 11.76
CA ILE A 241 5.75 6.70 11.82
C ILE A 241 6.68 6.59 10.62
N GLN A 242 7.02 5.37 10.17
CA GLN A 242 7.82 5.17 8.96
C GLN A 242 7.07 5.64 7.71
N GLN A 243 5.79 5.32 7.60
CA GLN A 243 4.93 5.78 6.51
C GLN A 243 4.81 7.30 6.48
N VAL A 244 4.55 7.93 7.63
CA VAL A 244 4.50 9.39 7.81
C VAL A 244 5.80 10.06 7.34
N ALA A 245 6.94 9.55 7.79
CA ALA A 245 8.24 10.08 7.39
C ALA A 245 8.49 9.94 5.88
N SER A 246 8.08 8.80 5.29
CA SER A 246 8.19 8.54 3.85
C SER A 246 7.34 9.52 3.03
N ILE A 247 6.06 9.70 3.40
CA ILE A 247 5.15 10.63 2.70
C ILE A 247 5.68 12.06 2.81
N ALA A 248 6.03 12.52 4.01
CA ALA A 248 6.54 13.86 4.23
C ALA A 248 7.84 14.11 3.44
N ARG A 249 8.75 13.12 3.38
CA ARG A 249 9.97 13.21 2.57
C ARG A 249 9.67 13.33 1.09
N GLN A 250 8.76 12.53 0.55
CA GLN A 250 8.34 12.62 -0.86
C GLN A 250 7.71 13.97 -1.18
N MET A 251 6.90 14.53 -0.26
CA MET A 251 6.34 15.88 -0.41
C MET A 251 7.43 16.94 -0.59
N VAL A 252 8.53 16.82 0.16
CA VAL A 252 9.66 17.76 0.12
C VAL A 252 10.53 17.52 -1.09
N THR A 253 10.95 16.27 -1.34
CA THR A 253 12.03 15.96 -2.29
C THR A 253 11.56 15.70 -3.71
N ARG A 254 10.36 15.11 -3.89
CA ARG A 254 9.86 14.72 -5.22
C ARG A 254 8.78 15.64 -5.76
N PHE A 255 7.86 16.09 -4.90
CA PHE A 255 6.66 16.80 -5.35
C PHE A 255 6.77 18.33 -5.22
N GLY A 256 7.87 18.85 -4.65
CA GLY A 256 8.05 20.30 -4.46
C GLY A 256 6.98 20.92 -3.56
N MET A 257 6.40 20.15 -2.62
CA MET A 257 5.27 20.58 -1.78
C MET A 257 5.74 21.14 -0.42
N SER A 258 6.90 21.78 -0.39
CA SER A 258 7.51 22.39 0.81
C SER A 258 7.90 23.84 0.57
N ASN A 259 8.46 24.49 1.58
CA ASN A 259 8.96 25.87 1.47
C ASN A 259 10.32 25.95 0.76
N LEU A 260 10.93 24.81 0.38
CA LEU A 260 12.16 24.80 -0.43
C LEU A 260 11.93 25.15 -1.91
N GLY A 261 10.67 25.29 -2.31
CA GLY A 261 10.30 25.62 -3.67
C GLY A 261 9.92 24.39 -4.50
N GLN A 262 9.61 24.66 -5.78
CA GLN A 262 9.13 23.64 -6.73
C GLN A 262 10.31 23.00 -7.45
N MET A 263 11.11 22.25 -6.73
CA MET A 263 12.31 21.55 -7.25
C MET A 263 12.25 20.07 -6.85
N SER A 264 12.69 19.20 -7.75
CA SER A 264 13.02 17.81 -7.39
C SER A 264 14.42 17.79 -6.78
N LEU A 265 14.51 17.41 -5.51
CA LEU A 265 15.77 17.37 -4.73
C LEU A 265 16.34 15.96 -4.60
N GLU A 266 15.58 14.94 -5.01
CA GLU A 266 16.07 13.58 -5.21
C GLU A 266 16.09 13.31 -6.70
N GLY A 267 17.26 12.97 -7.26
CA GLY A 267 17.39 12.57 -8.65
C GLY A 267 16.48 11.38 -8.94
N GLY A 268 15.87 11.37 -10.13
CA GLY A 268 14.95 10.31 -10.58
C GLY A 268 15.66 8.96 -10.83
N GLY A 269 16.49 8.54 -9.92
CA GLY A 269 17.23 7.27 -9.97
C GLY A 269 16.34 6.10 -9.66
N GLN A 270 15.51 5.71 -10.61
CA GLN A 270 14.89 4.38 -10.67
C GLN A 270 15.84 3.38 -11.35
N GLU A 271 17.15 3.55 -11.17
CA GLU A 271 18.15 2.56 -11.58
C GLU A 271 18.72 1.88 -10.32
N VAL A 272 18.03 0.86 -9.87
CA VAL A 272 18.57 -0.10 -8.91
C VAL A 272 19.60 -0.96 -9.63
N PHE A 273 20.78 -0.40 -9.85
CA PHE A 273 21.96 -1.16 -10.25
C PHE A 273 22.60 -1.72 -8.98
N LEU A 274 22.47 -3.01 -8.75
CA LEU A 274 23.01 -3.80 -7.63
C LEU A 274 24.54 -3.72 -7.43
N GLY A 275 25.23 -2.80 -8.08
CA GLY A 275 26.65 -2.54 -7.93
C GLY A 275 27.00 -1.08 -7.59
N ARG A 276 26.05 -0.14 -7.66
CA ARG A 276 26.27 1.30 -7.39
C ARG A 276 25.79 1.77 -6.02
N ASP A 277 25.01 0.97 -5.31
CA ASP A 277 24.48 1.35 -3.97
C ASP A 277 25.55 1.57 -2.90
N LEU A 278 26.79 1.12 -3.13
CA LEU A 278 27.92 1.39 -2.24
C LEU A 278 28.54 2.78 -2.43
N MET A 279 28.11 3.57 -3.42
CA MET A 279 28.61 4.91 -3.73
C MET A 279 27.52 5.95 -4.00
N ASN A 280 26.29 5.79 -3.51
CA ASN A 280 25.29 6.85 -3.56
C ASN A 280 25.74 8.02 -2.67
N ARG A 281 26.61 8.85 -3.22
CA ARG A 281 26.77 10.22 -2.73
C ARG A 281 25.44 10.91 -2.97
N SER A 282 24.85 11.41 -1.89
CA SER A 282 23.73 12.34 -1.96
C SER A 282 24.03 13.39 -3.03
N GLU A 283 23.20 13.47 -4.07
CA GLU A 283 23.37 14.47 -5.15
C GLU A 283 23.16 15.90 -4.64
N VAL A 284 22.66 16.04 -3.41
CA VAL A 284 22.41 17.33 -2.76
C VAL A 284 23.49 17.66 -1.74
N SER A 285 23.81 18.95 -1.59
CA SER A 285 24.76 19.43 -0.59
C SER A 285 24.27 19.14 0.83
N GLU A 286 25.19 19.07 1.81
CA GLU A 286 24.83 18.91 3.23
C GLU A 286 23.86 20.00 3.72
N SER A 287 24.01 21.23 3.21
CA SER A 287 23.11 22.33 3.54
C SER A 287 21.68 22.07 3.08
N ILE A 288 21.49 21.53 1.87
CA ILE A 288 20.15 21.17 1.34
C ILE A 288 19.61 19.97 2.09
N SER A 289 20.44 18.95 2.38
CA SER A 289 20.01 17.79 3.16
C SER A 289 19.46 18.20 4.53
N LYS A 290 20.14 19.13 5.22
CA LYS A 290 19.65 19.69 6.49
C LYS A 290 18.30 20.40 6.33
N GLN A 291 18.14 21.20 5.28
CA GLN A 291 16.87 21.89 5.02
C GLN A 291 15.73 20.91 4.68
N ILE A 292 16.02 19.82 3.96
CA ILE A 292 15.05 18.74 3.72
C ILE A 292 14.58 18.17 5.06
N ASP A 293 15.50 17.80 5.95
CA ASP A 293 15.17 17.22 7.24
C ASP A 293 14.35 18.20 8.13
N GLU A 294 14.69 19.49 8.10
CA GLU A 294 13.93 20.55 8.78
C GLU A 294 12.49 20.66 8.24
N GLN A 295 12.29 20.61 6.91
CA GLN A 295 10.97 20.68 6.29
C GLN A 295 10.14 19.42 6.56
N VAL A 296 10.75 18.24 6.48
CA VAL A 296 10.09 16.97 6.82
C VAL A 296 9.60 17.01 8.27
N ARG A 297 10.47 17.41 9.20
CA ARG A 297 10.11 17.57 10.61
C ARG A 297 8.98 18.57 10.80
N ALA A 298 9.03 19.72 10.13
CA ALA A 298 7.99 20.74 10.24
C ALA A 298 6.63 20.24 9.79
N ILE A 299 6.56 19.53 8.63
CA ILE A 299 5.31 18.94 8.13
C ILE A 299 4.75 17.93 9.14
N VAL A 300 5.59 16.99 9.62
CA VAL A 300 5.16 15.94 10.54
C VAL A 300 4.68 16.52 11.87
N MET A 301 5.43 17.47 12.45
CA MET A 301 5.05 18.09 13.72
C MET A 301 3.77 18.88 13.60
N GLN A 302 3.59 19.67 12.54
CA GLN A 302 2.34 20.38 12.29
C GLN A 302 1.15 19.40 12.20
N CYS A 303 1.26 18.34 11.38
CA CYS A 303 0.21 17.34 11.26
C CYS A 303 -0.07 16.64 12.61
N TYR A 304 0.97 16.37 13.40
CA TYR A 304 0.79 15.75 14.72
C TYR A 304 0.04 16.65 15.70
N GLU A 305 0.39 17.94 15.77
CA GLU A 305 -0.31 18.91 16.64
C GLU A 305 -1.78 19.06 16.25
N GLU A 306 -2.08 19.16 14.95
CA GLU A 306 -3.45 19.21 14.42
C GLU A 306 -4.22 17.91 14.76
N THR A 307 -3.58 16.74 14.60
CA THR A 307 -4.15 15.43 14.95
C THR A 307 -4.42 15.31 16.45
N LEU A 308 -3.47 15.72 17.27
CA LEU A 308 -3.60 15.68 18.73
C LEU A 308 -4.79 16.52 19.21
N ALA A 309 -4.92 17.75 18.69
CA ALA A 309 -6.03 18.65 19.03
C ALA A 309 -7.38 18.05 18.59
N LEU A 310 -7.44 17.42 17.42
CA LEU A 310 -8.64 16.76 16.92
C LEU A 310 -9.05 15.59 17.82
N VAL A 311 -8.11 14.70 18.17
CA VAL A 311 -8.38 13.54 19.04
C VAL A 311 -8.78 14.00 20.45
N GLN A 312 -8.14 15.02 21.01
CA GLN A 312 -8.53 15.61 22.30
C GLN A 312 -9.95 16.17 22.29
N GLY A 313 -10.33 16.86 21.22
CA GLY A 313 -11.67 17.43 21.05
C GLY A 313 -12.78 16.40 20.89
N GLN A 314 -12.43 15.17 20.52
CA GLN A 314 -13.40 14.07 20.28
C GLN A 314 -13.23 12.90 21.26
N ARG A 315 -12.75 13.19 22.46
CA ARG A 315 -12.45 12.14 23.45
C ARG A 315 -13.66 11.29 23.81
N GLU A 316 -14.82 11.88 23.99
CA GLU A 316 -16.05 11.18 24.34
C GLU A 316 -16.51 10.23 23.24
N ALA A 317 -16.49 10.70 21.98
CA ALA A 317 -16.79 9.87 20.82
C ALA A 317 -15.82 8.69 20.70
N MET A 318 -14.52 8.95 20.90
CA MET A 318 -13.49 7.93 20.86
C MET A 318 -13.72 6.85 21.92
N ASP A 319 -14.01 7.22 23.16
CA ASP A 319 -14.25 6.29 24.26
C ASP A 319 -15.45 5.36 23.95
N GLN A 320 -16.55 5.89 23.41
CA GLN A 320 -17.71 5.10 23.01
C GLN A 320 -17.41 4.14 21.85
N LEU A 321 -16.71 4.62 20.81
CA LEU A 321 -16.30 3.79 19.68
C LEU A 321 -15.37 2.66 20.10
N VAL A 322 -14.46 2.90 21.06
CA VAL A 322 -13.57 1.88 21.61
C VAL A 322 -14.33 0.78 22.32
N GLU A 323 -15.32 1.12 23.17
CA GLU A 323 -16.12 0.11 23.89
C GLU A 323 -16.91 -0.76 22.88
N LEU A 324 -17.51 -0.13 21.85
CA LEU A 324 -18.20 -0.87 20.78
C LEU A 324 -17.25 -1.78 20.00
N LEU A 325 -16.06 -1.30 19.67
CA LEU A 325 -15.07 -2.08 18.93
C LEU A 325 -14.53 -3.26 19.77
N ILE A 326 -14.36 -3.08 21.07
CA ILE A 326 -13.95 -4.16 21.98
C ILE A 326 -15.04 -5.26 22.05
N GLU A 327 -16.30 -4.88 22.04
CA GLU A 327 -17.45 -5.81 22.07
C GLU A 327 -17.60 -6.57 20.74
N LYS A 328 -17.56 -5.86 19.61
CA LYS A 328 -17.82 -6.42 18.27
C LYS A 328 -16.58 -7.01 17.61
N GLU A 329 -15.38 -6.65 18.06
CA GLU A 329 -14.07 -6.95 17.50
C GLU A 329 -13.82 -6.41 16.07
N THR A 330 -14.89 -6.07 15.35
CA THR A 330 -14.84 -5.49 14.00
C THR A 330 -16.05 -4.57 13.80
N MET A 331 -15.80 -3.42 13.17
CA MET A 331 -16.83 -2.46 12.76
C MET A 331 -16.60 -2.07 11.30
N ASP A 332 -17.70 -2.03 10.52
CA ASP A 332 -17.67 -1.48 9.16
C ASP A 332 -17.57 0.05 9.19
N GLY A 333 -17.01 0.63 8.13
CA GLY A 333 -16.83 2.08 8.06
C GLY A 333 -18.13 2.88 8.11
N ASP A 334 -19.24 2.35 7.55
CA ASP A 334 -20.56 3.00 7.63
C ASP A 334 -21.06 3.03 9.06
N GLU A 335 -21.01 1.91 9.77
CA GLU A 335 -21.38 1.81 11.17
C GLU A 335 -20.53 2.73 12.06
N PHE A 336 -19.21 2.77 11.80
CA PHE A 336 -18.30 3.66 12.51
C PHE A 336 -18.71 5.14 12.33
N ARG A 337 -19.00 5.56 11.09
CA ARG A 337 -19.42 6.93 10.78
C ARG A 337 -20.80 7.26 11.36
N GLU A 338 -21.74 6.32 11.36
CA GLU A 338 -23.06 6.49 11.95
C GLU A 338 -22.94 6.80 13.45
N VAL A 339 -22.20 5.99 14.19
CA VAL A 339 -21.95 6.23 15.62
C VAL A 339 -21.23 7.55 15.83
N LEU A 340 -20.16 7.84 15.06
CA LEU A 340 -19.43 9.10 15.18
C LEU A 340 -20.31 10.33 14.93
N SER A 341 -21.25 10.24 13.99
CA SER A 341 -22.17 11.33 13.63
C SER A 341 -23.10 11.75 14.78
N THR A 342 -23.29 10.88 15.78
CA THR A 342 -24.08 11.21 16.97
C THR A 342 -23.36 12.17 17.92
N PHE A 343 -22.04 12.27 17.82
CA PHE A 343 -21.19 13.12 18.67
C PHE A 343 -20.70 14.39 17.96
N THR A 344 -20.46 14.29 16.65
CA THR A 344 -19.87 15.40 15.90
C THR A 344 -20.30 15.38 14.45
N SER A 345 -20.21 16.54 13.78
CA SER A 345 -20.46 16.61 12.34
C SER A 345 -19.32 15.94 11.58
N VAL A 346 -19.61 14.85 10.90
CA VAL A 346 -18.68 14.17 10.01
C VAL A 346 -18.68 14.90 8.66
N PRO A 347 -17.54 15.41 8.18
CA PRO A 347 -17.50 16.14 6.93
C PRO A 347 -17.86 15.22 5.75
N GLU A 348 -18.70 15.71 4.85
CA GLU A 348 -18.86 15.06 3.56
C GLU A 348 -17.55 15.10 2.81
N LYS A 349 -17.12 13.96 2.28
CA LYS A 349 -15.92 13.84 1.45
C LYS A 349 -16.24 14.40 0.07
N GLU A 350 -16.16 15.74 -0.09
CA GLU A 350 -16.44 16.39 -1.37
C GLU A 350 -15.42 15.98 -2.43
N ARG A 351 -15.93 15.71 -3.62
CA ARG A 351 -15.13 15.54 -4.84
C ARG A 351 -14.39 16.84 -5.14
N PHE A 352 -13.20 16.72 -5.72
CA PHE A 352 -12.43 17.88 -6.19
C PHE A 352 -13.29 18.74 -7.11
N VAL A 353 -13.67 19.92 -6.65
CA VAL A 353 -14.32 20.94 -7.47
C VAL A 353 -13.25 21.95 -7.87
N PRO A 354 -12.93 22.12 -9.16
CA PRO A 354 -12.00 23.16 -9.58
C PRO A 354 -12.53 24.52 -9.13
N VAL A 355 -11.70 25.29 -8.44
CA VAL A 355 -12.01 26.72 -8.18
C VAL A 355 -11.83 27.43 -9.52
N LEU A 356 -12.94 27.60 -10.22
CA LEU A 356 -13.00 28.47 -11.39
C LEU A 356 -13.04 29.91 -10.88
N ASN A 357 -11.90 30.62 -10.93
CA ASN A 357 -11.84 32.08 -10.73
C ASN A 357 -12.23 32.80 -12.01
#